data_78e21b665535c84d5e0bb22f4026d53f
#
_entry.id   78e21b665535c84d5e0bb22f4026d53f
#
_cell.length_a   1.000
_cell.length_b   1.000
_cell.length_c   1.000
_cell.angle_alpha   90.00
_cell.angle_beta   90.00
_cell.angle_gamma   90.00
#
_symmetry.space_group_name_H-M   'P 1'
#
loop_
_entity.id
_entity.type
_entity.pdbx_description
1 polymer ?
#
loop_
_entity_poly.entity_id
_entity_poly.type
_entity_poly.pdbx_seq_one_letter_code
_entity_poly.pdbx_strand_id
1 'polypeptide(L)'
;VYKRQDLYVLPEMFSTGFCTQPEGLAEPADSDTLRWMRRYAAGHDCAVAGSVAVQEGGKYYNRFYFVSSDGAVRSYDKKHLFTYGGEHHRFTAGRERVVVEFRGVRILLQICYDLRFPVWARNRKDYDVALYVASWPTPRVEAWLALLRARAIENQCYVAGVNRVGADPSCEYCGGTLMIDPYGRTVAACEQGRVDAVTVEVDRDCLLYTSD
;
A
#
# COMPACT_ATOMS: atom_id res chain seq x y z
N VAL A 1 14.61 -20.19 -9.56
CA VAL A 1 14.69 -20.26 -8.09
C VAL A 1 13.89 -19.07 -7.55
N TYR A 2 12.68 -19.31 -7.06
CA TYR A 2 11.93 -18.25 -6.38
C TYR A 2 12.69 -17.90 -5.10
N LYS A 3 13.30 -16.70 -5.06
CA LYS A 3 13.85 -16.19 -3.80
C LYS A 3 12.69 -16.05 -2.82
N ARG A 4 12.85 -16.59 -1.63
CA ARG A 4 11.89 -16.43 -0.54
C ARG A 4 11.82 -14.94 -0.22
N GLN A 5 10.61 -14.35 -0.30
CA GLN A 5 10.39 -12.95 -0.02
C GLN A 5 10.00 -12.79 1.45
N ASP A 6 10.48 -11.71 2.09
CA ASP A 6 10.08 -11.37 3.45
C ASP A 6 8.69 -10.73 3.48
N LEU A 7 8.34 -9.94 2.46
CA LEU A 7 7.07 -9.23 2.36
C LEU A 7 6.51 -9.32 0.94
N TYR A 8 5.25 -9.75 0.82
CA TYR A 8 4.45 -9.66 -0.40
C TYR A 8 3.43 -8.52 -0.26
N VAL A 9 3.36 -7.66 -1.27
CA VAL A 9 2.46 -6.51 -1.28
C VAL A 9 1.49 -6.59 -2.45
N LEU A 10 0.21 -6.50 -2.13
CA LEU A 10 -0.91 -6.51 -3.07
C LEU A 10 -1.51 -5.10 -3.20
N PRO A 11 -2.17 -4.77 -4.34
CA PRO A 11 -2.73 -3.45 -4.57
C PRO A 11 -3.87 -3.06 -3.61
N GLU A 12 -4.44 -1.86 -3.83
CA GLU A 12 -5.65 -1.39 -3.15
C GLU A 12 -6.86 -2.23 -3.52
N MET A 13 -7.66 -2.62 -2.51
CA MET A 13 -8.88 -3.45 -2.63
C MET A 13 -8.66 -4.67 -3.54
N PHE A 14 -7.55 -5.39 -3.31
CA PHE A 14 -7.08 -6.44 -4.22
C PHE A 14 -8.05 -7.60 -4.39
N SER A 15 -8.95 -7.84 -3.42
CA SER A 15 -9.95 -8.92 -3.47
C SER A 15 -11.19 -8.57 -4.30
N THR A 16 -11.53 -7.28 -4.40
CA THR A 16 -12.76 -6.83 -5.07
C THR A 16 -12.52 -5.92 -6.28
N GLY A 17 -11.31 -5.33 -6.37
CA GLY A 17 -11.07 -4.13 -7.16
C GLY A 17 -11.61 -2.88 -6.45
N PHE A 18 -11.18 -1.69 -6.91
CA PHE A 18 -11.62 -0.44 -6.31
C PHE A 18 -13.13 -0.25 -6.48
N CYS A 19 -13.82 -0.02 -5.37
CA CYS A 19 -15.25 0.26 -5.37
C CYS A 19 -15.58 1.46 -4.50
N THR A 20 -16.59 2.23 -4.89
CA THR A 20 -17.17 3.33 -4.12
C THR A 20 -18.55 3.01 -3.56
N GLN A 21 -19.10 1.87 -3.97
CA GLN A 21 -20.35 1.28 -3.47
C GLN A 21 -20.01 -0.07 -2.85
N PRO A 22 -19.74 -0.11 -1.54
CA PRO A 22 -19.23 -1.31 -0.87
C PRO A 22 -20.31 -2.33 -0.51
N GLU A 23 -21.58 -1.98 -0.65
CA GLU A 23 -22.71 -2.84 -0.30
C GLU A 23 -22.67 -4.14 -1.12
N GLY A 24 -22.63 -5.26 -0.42
CA GLY A 24 -22.54 -6.60 -1.03
C GLY A 24 -21.14 -6.98 -1.55
N LEU A 25 -20.16 -6.06 -1.51
CA LEU A 25 -18.77 -6.31 -1.90
C LEU A 25 -17.81 -6.31 -0.70
N ALA A 26 -18.06 -5.40 0.27
CA ALA A 26 -17.20 -5.29 1.44
C ALA A 26 -17.29 -6.54 2.31
N GLU A 27 -16.12 -7.02 2.71
CA GLU A 27 -15.98 -8.22 3.53
C GLU A 27 -16.11 -7.90 5.03
N PRO A 28 -16.55 -8.83 5.88
CA PRO A 28 -16.48 -8.65 7.33
C PRO A 28 -15.01 -8.53 7.78
N ALA A 29 -14.77 -7.94 8.95
CA ALA A 29 -13.41 -7.75 9.48
C ALA A 29 -12.63 -9.07 9.64
N ASP A 30 -13.32 -10.19 9.95
CA ASP A 30 -12.74 -11.54 9.91
C ASP A 30 -13.18 -12.26 8.63
N SER A 31 -12.65 -11.81 7.49
CA SER A 31 -13.00 -12.28 6.16
C SER A 31 -12.19 -13.51 5.71
N ASP A 32 -12.67 -14.13 4.61
CA ASP A 32 -11.90 -15.18 3.93
C ASP A 32 -10.58 -14.66 3.38
N THR A 33 -10.56 -13.40 2.91
CA THR A 33 -9.34 -12.73 2.45
C THR A 33 -8.33 -12.59 3.58
N LEU A 34 -8.73 -12.10 4.76
CA LEU A 34 -7.81 -12.00 5.90
C LEU A 34 -7.34 -13.37 6.38
N ARG A 35 -8.22 -14.36 6.39
CA ARG A 35 -7.85 -15.75 6.72
C ARG A 35 -6.86 -16.35 5.72
N TRP A 36 -7.03 -16.04 4.42
CA TRP A 36 -6.06 -16.40 3.38
C TRP A 36 -4.70 -15.73 3.61
N MET A 37 -4.67 -14.42 3.88
CA MET A 37 -3.41 -13.69 4.17
C MET A 37 -2.67 -14.34 5.35
N ARG A 38 -3.38 -14.68 6.43
CA ARG A 38 -2.79 -15.36 7.60
C ARG A 38 -2.20 -16.73 7.25
N ARG A 39 -2.96 -17.57 6.52
CA ARG A 39 -2.48 -18.89 6.10
C ARG A 39 -1.25 -18.80 5.21
N TYR A 40 -1.28 -17.87 4.25
CA TYR A 40 -0.16 -17.67 3.34
C TYR A 40 1.08 -17.18 4.09
N ALA A 41 0.95 -16.17 4.92
CA ALA A 41 2.04 -15.61 5.72
C ALA A 41 2.70 -16.68 6.60
N ALA A 42 1.90 -17.44 7.36
CA ALA A 42 2.40 -18.52 8.22
C ALA A 42 3.06 -19.66 7.43
N GLY A 43 2.45 -20.09 6.32
CA GLY A 43 2.97 -21.20 5.51
C GLY A 43 4.27 -20.88 4.77
N HIS A 44 4.58 -19.60 4.55
CA HIS A 44 5.77 -19.16 3.80
C HIS A 44 6.78 -18.38 4.65
N ASP A 45 6.53 -18.22 5.96
CA ASP A 45 7.34 -17.41 6.89
C ASP A 45 7.63 -16.02 6.33
N CYS A 46 6.59 -15.31 5.91
CA CYS A 46 6.66 -13.98 5.31
C CYS A 46 5.57 -13.08 5.89
N ALA A 47 5.55 -11.82 5.49
CA ALA A 47 4.39 -10.97 5.67
C ALA A 47 3.61 -10.83 4.35
N VAL A 48 2.29 -10.58 4.46
CA VAL A 48 1.41 -10.24 3.34
C VAL A 48 0.72 -8.92 3.66
N ALA A 49 0.76 -7.98 2.72
CA ALA A 49 0.19 -6.65 2.88
C ALA A 49 -0.68 -6.26 1.68
N GLY A 50 -1.73 -5.47 1.91
CA GLY A 50 -2.64 -4.99 0.87
C GLY A 50 -3.93 -4.46 1.48
N SER A 51 -4.74 -3.71 0.72
CA SER A 51 -6.01 -3.22 1.27
C SER A 51 -7.23 -3.99 0.75
N VAL A 52 -8.27 -3.96 1.56
CA VAL A 52 -9.55 -4.66 1.35
C VAL A 52 -10.69 -3.71 1.70
N ALA A 53 -11.80 -3.79 0.99
CA ALA A 53 -13.05 -3.14 1.40
C ALA A 53 -13.67 -3.94 2.57
N VAL A 54 -13.79 -3.32 3.73
CA VAL A 54 -14.22 -3.97 4.98
C VAL A 54 -15.49 -3.35 5.52
N GLN A 55 -16.40 -4.19 6.00
CA GLN A 55 -17.56 -3.77 6.79
C GLN A 55 -17.36 -4.14 8.26
N GLU A 56 -17.41 -3.15 9.14
CA GLU A 56 -17.29 -3.35 10.59
C GLU A 56 -18.10 -2.30 11.34
N GLY A 57 -18.84 -2.72 12.36
CA GLY A 57 -19.65 -1.82 13.18
C GLY A 57 -20.69 -1.00 12.41
N GLY A 58 -21.26 -1.54 11.33
CA GLY A 58 -22.20 -0.86 10.45
C GLY A 58 -21.60 0.21 9.55
N LYS A 59 -20.27 0.26 9.43
CA LYS A 59 -19.53 1.21 8.60
C LYS A 59 -18.64 0.46 7.61
N TYR A 60 -18.23 1.15 6.55
CA TYR A 60 -17.31 0.62 5.55
C TYR A 60 -15.97 1.33 5.62
N TYR A 61 -14.88 0.57 5.43
CA TYR A 61 -13.50 1.04 5.48
C TYR A 61 -12.70 0.49 4.29
N ASN A 62 -11.85 1.32 3.71
CA ASN A 62 -10.76 0.88 2.86
C ASN A 62 -9.59 0.58 3.80
N ARG A 63 -9.45 -0.69 4.17
CA ARG A 63 -8.55 -1.14 5.24
C ARG A 63 -7.33 -1.84 4.69
N PHE A 64 -6.17 -1.28 4.97
CA PHE A 64 -4.88 -1.93 4.74
C PHE A 64 -4.62 -2.94 5.85
N TYR A 65 -4.36 -4.16 5.48
CA TYR A 65 -3.87 -5.20 6.39
C TYR A 65 -2.39 -5.45 6.16
N PHE A 66 -1.63 -5.57 7.24
CA PHE A 66 -0.28 -6.10 7.29
C PHE A 66 -0.30 -7.32 8.21
N VAL A 67 -0.05 -8.50 7.63
CA VAL A 67 -0.18 -9.79 8.31
C VAL A 67 1.16 -10.48 8.32
N SER A 68 1.75 -10.71 9.49
CA SER A 68 3.04 -11.40 9.66
C SER A 68 2.90 -12.90 9.86
N SER A 69 3.99 -13.64 9.71
CA SER A 69 4.02 -15.11 9.79
C SER A 69 3.65 -15.66 11.17
N ASP A 70 3.82 -14.88 12.24
CA ASP A 70 3.38 -15.20 13.60
C ASP A 70 1.86 -15.03 13.83
N GLY A 71 1.12 -14.63 12.78
CA GLY A 71 -0.32 -14.37 12.82
C GLY A 71 -0.72 -12.98 13.31
N ALA A 72 0.26 -12.13 13.67
CA ALA A 72 -0.03 -10.75 14.05
C ALA A 72 -0.61 -9.97 12.87
N VAL A 73 -1.66 -9.18 13.15
CA VAL A 73 -2.33 -8.31 12.16
C VAL A 73 -2.25 -6.87 12.64
N ARG A 74 -1.71 -6.03 11.78
CA ARG A 74 -1.81 -4.57 11.93
C ARG A 74 -2.71 -4.04 10.82
N SER A 75 -3.55 -3.05 11.12
CA SER A 75 -4.45 -2.48 10.14
C SER A 75 -4.40 -0.96 10.13
N TYR A 76 -4.59 -0.39 8.95
CA TYR A 76 -4.70 1.04 8.70
C TYR A 76 -5.94 1.31 7.88
N ASP A 77 -6.86 2.13 8.37
CA ASP A 77 -8.01 2.61 7.61
C ASP A 77 -7.61 3.88 6.85
N LYS A 78 -7.87 3.90 5.55
CA LYS A 78 -7.55 5.03 4.67
C LYS A 78 -8.00 6.36 5.25
N LYS A 79 -7.05 7.29 5.42
CA LYS A 79 -7.33 8.60 5.99
C LYS A 79 -8.00 9.52 5.00
N HIS A 80 -7.45 9.61 3.78
CA HIS A 80 -7.94 10.53 2.76
C HIS A 80 -8.73 9.76 1.71
N LEU A 81 -10.04 9.75 1.88
CA LEU A 81 -10.95 9.11 0.94
C LEU A 81 -10.97 9.88 -0.39
N PHE A 82 -11.07 9.15 -1.50
CA PHE A 82 -11.07 9.73 -2.84
C PHE A 82 -12.39 10.44 -3.12
N THR A 83 -12.46 11.71 -2.73
CA THR A 83 -13.68 12.53 -2.81
C THR A 83 -14.15 12.77 -4.24
N TYR A 84 -13.23 12.90 -5.20
CA TYR A 84 -13.58 13.04 -6.62
C TYR A 84 -14.32 11.81 -7.17
N GLY A 85 -13.97 10.60 -6.70
CA GLY A 85 -14.67 9.36 -7.05
C GLY A 85 -15.88 9.03 -6.17
N GLY A 86 -16.19 9.88 -5.17
CA GLY A 86 -17.35 9.66 -4.29
C GLY A 86 -17.12 8.65 -3.16
N GLU A 87 -15.90 8.17 -2.92
CA GLU A 87 -15.57 7.20 -1.86
C GLU A 87 -16.08 7.67 -0.49
N HIS A 88 -15.99 8.97 -0.21
CA HIS A 88 -16.41 9.59 1.07
C HIS A 88 -17.91 9.52 1.36
N HIS A 89 -18.75 9.19 0.37
CA HIS A 89 -20.19 9.06 0.59
C HIS A 89 -20.57 7.76 1.31
N ARG A 90 -19.74 6.73 1.22
CA ARG A 90 -20.02 5.40 1.73
C ARG A 90 -18.95 4.92 2.72
N PHE A 91 -17.68 5.20 2.46
CA PHE A 91 -16.58 4.79 3.32
C PHE A 91 -16.33 5.76 4.46
N THR A 92 -15.83 5.25 5.56
CA THR A 92 -15.44 6.00 6.74
C THR A 92 -13.95 6.23 6.75
N ALA A 93 -13.50 7.47 6.90
CA ALA A 93 -12.09 7.81 7.00
C ALA A 93 -11.48 7.32 8.31
N GLY A 94 -10.26 6.76 8.21
CA GLY A 94 -9.43 6.43 9.35
C GLY A 94 -8.95 7.67 10.11
N ARG A 95 -8.49 7.48 11.34
CA ARG A 95 -8.02 8.57 12.20
C ARG A 95 -6.57 8.40 12.64
N GLU A 96 -6.04 7.20 12.56
CA GLU A 96 -4.72 6.85 13.07
C GLU A 96 -3.72 6.69 11.92
N ARG A 97 -2.49 7.11 12.17
CA ARG A 97 -1.33 6.87 11.33
C ARG A 97 -0.65 5.61 11.86
N VAL A 98 -0.40 4.64 10.99
CA VAL A 98 0.09 3.32 11.39
C VAL A 98 1.47 3.08 10.81
N VAL A 99 2.44 2.83 11.70
CA VAL A 99 3.76 2.32 11.37
C VAL A 99 3.89 0.91 11.95
N VAL A 100 4.35 -0.01 11.13
CA VAL A 100 4.60 -1.41 11.50
C VAL A 100 6.09 -1.64 11.54
N GLU A 101 6.59 -2.29 12.58
CA GLU A 101 7.95 -2.82 12.60
C GLU A 101 7.93 -4.29 12.16
N PHE A 102 8.71 -4.61 11.12
CA PHE A 102 8.83 -5.98 10.61
C PHE A 102 10.29 -6.26 10.22
N ARG A 103 10.87 -7.31 10.82
CA ARG A 103 12.29 -7.71 10.60
C ARG A 103 13.27 -6.54 10.69
N GLY A 104 13.04 -5.65 11.67
CA GLY A 104 13.89 -4.49 11.94
C GLY A 104 13.67 -3.29 11.00
N VAL A 105 12.70 -3.34 10.07
CA VAL A 105 12.32 -2.24 9.18
C VAL A 105 11.00 -1.65 9.64
N ARG A 106 10.93 -0.32 9.76
CA ARG A 106 9.71 0.40 10.14
C ARG A 106 8.98 0.87 8.87
N ILE A 107 7.73 0.46 8.72
CA ILE A 107 6.96 0.62 7.49
C ILE A 107 5.71 1.46 7.78
N LEU A 108 5.60 2.63 7.17
CA LEU A 108 4.38 3.45 7.18
C LEU A 108 3.37 2.89 6.17
N LEU A 109 2.15 2.59 6.62
CA LEU A 109 1.07 2.10 5.75
C LEU A 109 0.24 3.26 5.19
N GLN A 110 0.04 3.28 3.86
CA GLN A 110 -0.71 4.32 3.16
C GLN A 110 -1.54 3.73 2.02
N ILE A 111 -2.66 4.35 1.69
CA ILE A 111 -3.56 3.89 0.61
C ILE A 111 -3.78 5.02 -0.40
N CYS A 112 -3.34 4.80 -1.63
CA CYS A 112 -3.72 5.52 -2.85
C CYS A 112 -3.77 7.05 -2.69
N TYR A 113 -4.94 7.62 -2.48
CA TYR A 113 -5.16 9.07 -2.38
C TYR A 113 -4.41 9.73 -1.22
N ASP A 114 -4.00 8.98 -0.18
CA ASP A 114 -3.14 9.48 0.89
C ASP A 114 -1.82 10.05 0.34
N LEU A 115 -1.37 9.57 -0.82
CA LEU A 115 -0.17 10.05 -1.49
C LEU A 115 -0.21 11.56 -1.80
N ARG A 116 -1.39 12.15 -1.96
CA ARG A 116 -1.56 13.59 -2.22
C ARG A 116 -1.41 14.47 -0.98
N PHE A 117 -1.27 13.89 0.20
CA PHE A 117 -1.27 14.60 1.48
C PHE A 117 0.07 14.46 2.22
N PRO A 118 1.09 15.30 1.87
CA PRO A 118 2.45 15.18 2.41
C PRO A 118 2.50 15.32 3.94
N VAL A 119 1.66 16.16 4.52
CA VAL A 119 1.65 16.39 5.98
C VAL A 119 1.31 15.10 6.74
N TRP A 120 0.41 14.26 6.20
CA TRP A 120 0.04 12.99 6.80
C TRP A 120 1.17 11.97 6.78
N ALA A 121 1.94 11.95 5.68
CA ALA A 121 3.06 11.04 5.48
C ALA A 121 4.40 11.57 6.03
N ARG A 122 4.43 12.80 6.62
CA ARG A 122 5.68 13.39 7.09
C ARG A 122 6.44 12.44 8.02
N ASN A 123 7.69 12.13 7.67
CA ASN A 123 8.57 11.32 8.50
C ASN A 123 9.03 12.11 9.74
N ARG A 124 8.77 11.54 10.89
CA ARG A 124 9.21 12.07 12.19
C ARG A 124 10.39 11.26 12.74
N LYS A 125 11.20 10.70 11.86
CA LYS A 125 12.23 9.71 12.15
C LYS A 125 11.64 8.40 12.72
N ASP A 126 10.42 8.07 12.34
CA ASP A 126 9.64 6.97 12.87
C ASP A 126 9.35 5.85 11.85
N TYR A 127 9.78 6.02 10.58
CA TYR A 127 9.73 4.95 9.59
C TYR A 127 10.90 5.01 8.60
N ASP A 128 11.20 3.86 8.01
CA ASP A 128 12.28 3.64 7.05
C ASP A 128 11.72 3.49 5.62
N VAL A 129 10.51 2.97 5.51
CA VAL A 129 9.79 2.74 4.24
C VAL A 129 8.38 3.32 4.33
N ALA A 130 7.95 4.08 3.33
CA ALA A 130 6.54 4.40 3.13
C ALA A 130 5.96 3.47 2.05
N LEU A 131 4.93 2.70 2.40
CA LEU A 131 4.30 1.71 1.55
C LEU A 131 2.92 2.18 1.11
N TYR A 132 2.76 2.45 -0.19
CA TYR A 132 1.52 2.88 -0.81
C TYR A 132 0.93 1.77 -1.68
N VAL A 133 -0.30 1.35 -1.40
CA VAL A 133 -1.07 0.46 -2.27
C VAL A 133 -2.16 1.25 -2.98
N ALA A 134 -2.40 1.00 -4.28
CA ALA A 134 -3.27 1.86 -5.07
C ALA A 134 -4.06 1.13 -6.16
N SER A 135 -5.18 1.77 -6.51
CA SER A 135 -5.89 1.66 -7.78
C SER A 135 -5.85 3.04 -8.46
N TRP A 136 -4.65 3.42 -8.91
CA TRP A 136 -4.38 4.74 -9.48
C TRP A 136 -4.51 4.69 -11.00
N PRO A 137 -5.49 5.40 -11.61
CA PRO A 137 -5.84 5.22 -13.01
C PRO A 137 -4.81 5.84 -13.97
N THR A 138 -4.72 5.25 -15.16
CA THR A 138 -3.78 5.59 -16.24
C THR A 138 -3.69 7.09 -16.54
N PRO A 139 -4.79 7.87 -16.68
CA PRO A 139 -4.69 9.29 -17.01
C PRO A 139 -3.97 10.15 -15.96
N ARG A 140 -3.73 9.61 -14.77
CA ARG A 140 -3.07 10.32 -13.67
C ARG A 140 -1.77 9.65 -13.22
N VAL A 141 -1.22 8.71 -14.02
CA VAL A 141 -0.02 7.93 -13.65
C VAL A 141 1.20 8.84 -13.44
N GLU A 142 1.36 9.91 -14.22
CA GLU A 142 2.45 10.88 -14.04
C GLU A 142 2.44 11.52 -12.65
N ALA A 143 1.25 11.84 -12.14
CA ALA A 143 1.12 12.36 -10.78
C ALA A 143 1.48 11.29 -9.71
N TRP A 144 1.14 10.03 -9.95
CA TRP A 144 1.55 8.90 -9.11
C TRP A 144 3.07 8.79 -9.01
N LEU A 145 3.75 8.74 -10.14
CA LEU A 145 5.20 8.60 -10.22
C LEU A 145 5.94 9.80 -9.60
N ALA A 146 5.48 11.02 -9.92
CA ALA A 146 6.07 12.25 -9.39
C ALA A 146 5.91 12.36 -7.86
N LEU A 147 4.72 12.06 -7.34
CA LEU A 147 4.44 12.15 -5.91
C LEU A 147 5.16 11.08 -5.10
N LEU A 148 5.27 9.83 -5.57
CA LEU A 148 6.07 8.81 -4.90
C LEU A 148 7.52 9.25 -4.76
N ARG A 149 8.10 9.80 -5.83
CA ARG A 149 9.47 10.32 -5.82
C ARG A 149 9.63 11.48 -4.84
N ALA A 150 8.67 12.41 -4.82
CA ALA A 150 8.68 13.52 -3.87
C ALA A 150 8.64 13.01 -2.42
N ARG A 151 7.80 12.00 -2.11
CA ARG A 151 7.73 11.41 -0.76
C ARG A 151 9.04 10.77 -0.32
N ALA A 152 9.76 10.11 -1.23
CA ALA A 152 11.06 9.53 -0.92
C ALA A 152 12.09 10.61 -0.56
N ILE A 153 12.21 11.65 -1.38
CA ILE A 153 13.19 12.74 -1.22
C ILE A 153 12.89 13.56 0.04
N GLU A 154 11.65 14.04 0.21
CA GLU A 154 11.29 14.95 1.31
C GLU A 154 11.29 14.29 2.69
N ASN A 155 11.14 12.97 2.75
CA ASN A 155 11.09 12.18 3.97
C ASN A 155 12.38 11.36 4.21
N GLN A 156 13.33 11.41 3.28
CA GLN A 156 14.59 10.65 3.34
C GLN A 156 14.37 9.18 3.69
N CYS A 157 13.45 8.53 2.94
CA CYS A 157 13.04 7.15 3.16
C CYS A 157 12.89 6.40 1.83
N TYR A 158 12.85 5.08 1.90
CA TYR A 158 12.37 4.30 0.76
C TYR A 158 10.86 4.52 0.56
N VAL A 159 10.42 4.52 -0.70
CA VAL A 159 9.00 4.56 -1.04
C VAL A 159 8.67 3.43 -1.98
N ALA A 160 7.79 2.53 -1.54
CA ALA A 160 7.21 1.48 -2.37
C ALA A 160 5.80 1.90 -2.79
N GLY A 161 5.57 1.99 -4.09
CA GLY A 161 4.25 2.21 -4.68
C GLY A 161 3.80 0.96 -5.40
N VAL A 162 2.69 0.35 -4.98
CA VAL A 162 2.11 -0.85 -5.61
C VAL A 162 0.77 -0.49 -6.21
N ASN A 163 0.70 -0.44 -7.55
CA ASN A 163 -0.50 -0.07 -8.28
C ASN A 163 -0.98 -1.24 -9.14
N ARG A 164 -2.31 -1.39 -9.26
CA ARG A 164 -2.90 -2.44 -10.10
C ARG A 164 -2.72 -2.17 -11.60
N VAL A 165 -2.85 -3.22 -12.40
CA VAL A 165 -3.04 -3.18 -13.86
C VAL A 165 -4.43 -3.71 -14.23
N GLY A 166 -4.87 -3.47 -15.48
CA GLY A 166 -6.13 -3.92 -16.03
C GLY A 166 -7.16 -2.80 -16.11
N ALA A 167 -8.43 -3.16 -16.16
CA ALA A 167 -9.53 -2.20 -16.29
C ALA A 167 -10.70 -2.59 -15.38
N ASP A 168 -11.54 -1.61 -15.08
CA ASP A 168 -12.90 -1.76 -14.58
C ASP A 168 -13.84 -0.90 -15.44
N PRO A 169 -15.15 -0.92 -15.22
CA PRO A 169 -16.09 -0.16 -16.06
C PRO A 169 -15.83 1.36 -16.11
N SER A 170 -15.08 1.90 -15.16
CA SER A 170 -14.85 3.36 -15.01
C SER A 170 -13.46 3.80 -15.43
N CYS A 171 -12.45 2.93 -15.33
CA CYS A 171 -11.05 3.29 -15.49
C CYS A 171 -10.18 2.17 -16.06
N GLU A 172 -9.10 2.58 -16.72
CA GLU A 172 -7.96 1.73 -17.04
C GLU A 172 -6.79 2.02 -16.09
N TYR A 173 -6.00 0.98 -15.81
CA TYR A 173 -4.87 1.02 -14.89
C TYR A 173 -3.63 0.43 -15.56
N CYS A 174 -2.61 1.26 -15.75
CA CYS A 174 -1.36 0.84 -16.40
C CYS A 174 -0.28 0.35 -15.41
N GLY A 175 -0.59 0.22 -14.12
CA GLY A 175 0.43 -0.13 -13.13
C GLY A 175 1.26 1.09 -12.70
N GLY A 176 2.57 1.02 -12.91
CA GLY A 176 3.52 1.98 -12.34
C GLY A 176 3.92 1.59 -10.92
N THR A 177 3.99 0.28 -10.66
CA THR A 177 4.57 -0.29 -9.43
C THR A 177 6.06 -0.09 -9.45
N LEU A 178 6.62 0.51 -8.37
CA LEU A 178 8.05 0.77 -8.27
C LEU A 178 8.51 0.95 -6.83
N MET A 179 9.84 0.84 -6.65
CA MET A 179 10.55 1.19 -5.42
C MET A 179 11.50 2.34 -5.70
N ILE A 180 11.51 3.33 -4.83
CA ILE A 180 12.33 4.55 -4.90
C ILE A 180 13.18 4.64 -3.64
N ASP A 181 14.47 4.97 -3.81
CA ASP A 181 15.40 5.19 -2.70
C ASP A 181 15.26 6.60 -2.09
N PRO A 182 15.90 6.89 -0.94
CA PRO A 182 15.85 8.20 -0.31
C PRO A 182 16.38 9.37 -1.16
N TYR A 183 17.18 9.08 -2.20
CA TYR A 183 17.69 10.07 -3.14
C TYR A 183 16.72 10.33 -4.31
N GLY A 184 15.59 9.64 -4.36
CA GLY A 184 14.60 9.75 -5.44
C GLY A 184 14.94 8.91 -6.68
N ARG A 185 15.87 7.96 -6.60
CA ARG A 185 16.21 7.07 -7.70
C ARG A 185 15.27 5.87 -7.71
N THR A 186 14.81 5.48 -8.88
CA THR A 186 14.06 4.22 -9.03
C THR A 186 15.00 3.04 -8.86
N VAL A 187 14.81 2.25 -7.80
CA VAL A 187 15.59 1.04 -7.51
C VAL A 187 15.11 -0.13 -8.36
N ALA A 188 13.81 -0.26 -8.50
CA ALA A 188 13.16 -1.26 -9.35
C ALA A 188 11.76 -0.82 -9.74
N ALA A 189 11.27 -1.32 -10.88
CA ALA A 189 9.93 -1.04 -11.37
C ALA A 189 9.39 -2.23 -12.18
N CYS A 190 8.08 -2.45 -12.10
CA CYS A 190 7.36 -3.34 -13.02
C CYS A 190 7.15 -2.66 -14.37
N GLU A 191 7.05 -3.46 -15.42
CA GLU A 191 6.68 -2.96 -16.75
C GLU A 191 5.22 -2.47 -16.74
N GLN A 192 5.00 -1.29 -17.29
CA GLN A 192 3.64 -0.74 -17.37
C GLN A 192 2.76 -1.54 -18.33
N GLY A 193 1.48 -1.67 -17.98
CA GLY A 193 0.49 -2.39 -18.78
C GLY A 193 0.55 -3.92 -18.67
N ARG A 194 1.45 -4.47 -17.84
CA ARG A 194 1.60 -5.93 -17.66
C ARG A 194 1.38 -6.33 -16.21
N VAL A 195 0.83 -7.54 -16.04
CA VAL A 195 0.83 -8.22 -14.74
C VAL A 195 2.26 -8.68 -14.48
N ASP A 196 2.91 -8.07 -13.48
CA ASP A 196 4.31 -8.29 -13.16
C ASP A 196 4.54 -8.16 -11.66
N ALA A 197 5.67 -8.65 -11.18
CA ALA A 197 6.13 -8.51 -9.81
C ALA A 197 7.64 -8.25 -9.80
N VAL A 198 8.06 -7.30 -8.99
CA VAL A 198 9.47 -6.98 -8.78
C VAL A 198 9.87 -7.20 -7.34
N THR A 199 11.07 -7.74 -7.15
CA THR A 199 11.67 -7.96 -5.83
C THR A 199 12.75 -6.94 -5.58
N VAL A 200 12.73 -6.32 -4.40
CA VAL A 200 13.70 -5.32 -3.96
C VAL A 200 14.19 -5.66 -2.56
N GLU A 201 15.47 -5.46 -2.32
CA GLU A 201 16.07 -5.50 -1.00
C GLU A 201 16.09 -4.07 -0.43
N VAL A 202 15.67 -3.92 0.83
CA VAL A 202 15.76 -2.65 1.57
C VAL A 202 17.07 -2.62 2.35
N ASP A 203 18.01 -1.80 1.89
CA ASP A 203 19.27 -1.57 2.57
C ASP A 203 19.12 -0.46 3.61
N ARG A 204 19.19 -0.81 4.89
CA ARG A 204 19.08 0.14 6.00
C ARG A 204 20.32 1.02 6.14
N ASP A 205 21.49 0.56 5.74
CA ASP A 205 22.71 1.35 5.82
C ASP A 205 22.63 2.56 4.91
N CYS A 206 21.93 2.45 3.78
CA CYS A 206 21.64 3.58 2.89
C CYS A 206 20.85 4.70 3.60
N LEU A 207 20.00 4.38 4.59
CA LEU A 207 19.21 5.37 5.35
C LEU A 207 20.06 6.14 6.38
N LEU A 208 21.11 5.52 6.91
CA LEU A 208 21.98 6.13 7.92
C LEU A 208 22.85 7.25 7.31
N TYR A 209 23.17 7.17 6.02
CA TYR A 209 23.99 8.16 5.30
C TYR A 209 23.20 9.37 4.79
N THR A 210 21.88 9.36 4.86
CA THR A 210 21.01 10.46 4.37
C THR A 210 20.53 11.38 5.50
N SER A 211 20.90 11.10 6.75
CA SER A 211 20.47 11.86 7.94
C SER A 211 21.51 12.90 8.34
N ASP A 212 21.71 13.91 7.49
CA ASP A 212 22.40 15.17 7.86
C ASP A 212 21.40 16.19 8.41
#